data_a8ce1c279316417112d3087cd9b3d1b8
#
_entry.id   a8ce1c279316417112d3087cd9b3d1b8
#
_cell.length_a   1.000
_cell.length_b   1.000
_cell.length_c   1.000
_cell.angle_alpha   90.00
_cell.angle_beta   90.00
_cell.angle_gamma   90.00
#
_symmetry.space_group_name_H-M   'P 1'
#
loop_
_entity.id
_entity.type
_entity.pdbx_description
1 polymer ?
#
loop_
_entity_poly.entity_id
_entity_poly.type
_entity_poly.pdbx_seq_one_letter_code
_entity_poly.pdbx_strand_id
1 'polypeptide(L)'
;MRKFLMFFVAALLFSVQLFAQKPKGGIGLALAGGGAKGLAHIGILKAIDSAELNIDYLTGTSMGSIVGGLYAAGYSGDSIEYIARHINWGTLLSNSIPMTSYIMEEKTEYGKYAVELPIKGGKVSLPSGFLESQELWLTLEKYFYPVSNISDFSKLSIPYVCIGTDLATGESVVLNRGSLVRAIRSSMAIPGAFSPVEWEGRRLVDGGVTRNFPVKDLKDMGATYTIGVSVSTPIKNVEELDNVATVLSQVIFLNENNDRIIESAITDLLINVPMGDFTSASFDDGDAIIELGIAEGRKFYPYF
;
A
#
# COMPACT_ATOMS: atom_id res chain seq x y z
N MET A 1 -13.03 -56.34 17.25
CA MET A 1 -12.94 -55.89 15.87
C MET A 1 -14.02 -54.87 15.49
N ARG A 2 -15.32 -55.14 15.69
CA ARG A 2 -16.41 -54.20 15.27
C ARG A 2 -16.37 -52.81 15.92
N LYS A 3 -16.01 -52.70 17.21
CA LYS A 3 -15.88 -51.39 17.91
C LYS A 3 -14.66 -50.57 17.45
N PHE A 4 -13.56 -51.24 17.06
CA PHE A 4 -12.36 -50.58 16.56
C PHE A 4 -12.57 -50.02 15.15
N LEU A 5 -13.33 -50.76 14.31
CA LEU A 5 -13.70 -50.30 12.97
C LEU A 5 -14.64 -49.08 13.02
N MET A 6 -15.59 -49.04 13.96
CA MET A 6 -16.49 -47.89 14.15
C MET A 6 -15.71 -46.63 14.61
N PHE A 7 -14.69 -46.77 15.47
CA PHE A 7 -13.87 -45.66 15.92
C PHE A 7 -12.99 -45.10 14.77
N PHE A 8 -12.47 -46.00 13.93
CA PHE A 8 -11.66 -45.60 12.76
C PHE A 8 -12.49 -44.90 11.70
N VAL A 9 -13.72 -45.35 11.43
CA VAL A 9 -14.65 -44.72 10.51
C VAL A 9 -15.13 -43.35 11.04
N ALA A 10 -15.40 -43.23 12.35
CA ALA A 10 -15.77 -41.98 12.99
C ALA A 10 -14.59 -40.98 12.96
N ALA A 11 -13.35 -41.43 13.19
CA ALA A 11 -12.15 -40.58 13.08
C ALA A 11 -11.88 -40.11 11.62
N LEU A 12 -12.11 -40.98 10.63
CA LEU A 12 -12.02 -40.62 9.22
C LEU A 12 -13.09 -39.61 8.80
N LEU A 13 -14.32 -39.76 9.28
CA LEU A 13 -15.40 -38.80 9.01
C LEU A 13 -15.17 -37.47 9.71
N PHE A 14 -14.53 -37.45 10.88
CA PHE A 14 -14.16 -36.21 11.57
C PHE A 14 -12.99 -35.49 10.88
N SER A 15 -12.01 -36.24 10.35
CA SER A 15 -10.90 -35.65 9.59
C SER A 15 -11.32 -35.07 8.23
N VAL A 16 -12.34 -35.63 7.58
CA VAL A 16 -12.89 -35.09 6.31
C VAL A 16 -13.66 -33.79 6.54
N GLN A 17 -14.27 -33.59 7.71
CA GLN A 17 -14.96 -32.33 8.03
C GLN A 17 -13.99 -31.17 8.33
N LEU A 18 -12.76 -31.47 8.76
CA LEU A 18 -11.75 -30.41 8.97
C LEU A 18 -11.15 -29.86 7.66
N PHE A 19 -11.26 -30.57 6.55
CA PHE A 19 -10.75 -30.13 5.23
C PHE A 19 -11.82 -29.50 4.33
N ALA A 20 -13.07 -29.44 4.75
CA ALA A 20 -14.19 -28.98 3.93
C ALA A 20 -14.79 -27.64 4.34
N GLN A 21 -14.12 -26.83 5.15
CA GLN A 21 -14.50 -25.42 5.25
C GLN A 21 -13.97 -24.71 4.00
N LYS A 22 -14.81 -24.64 2.95
CA LYS A 22 -14.65 -23.57 1.96
C LYS A 22 -14.60 -22.26 2.75
N PRO A 23 -13.59 -21.40 2.48
CA PRO A 23 -13.63 -20.07 3.06
C PRO A 23 -15.01 -19.45 2.81
N LYS A 24 -15.63 -18.89 3.85
CA LYS A 24 -16.87 -18.11 3.68
C LYS A 24 -16.55 -17.07 2.63
N GLY A 25 -17.26 -17.14 1.50
CA GLY A 25 -17.15 -16.11 0.50
C GLY A 25 -17.39 -14.76 1.13
N GLY A 26 -16.54 -13.79 0.83
CA GLY A 26 -16.61 -12.45 1.39
C GLY A 26 -16.29 -11.40 0.34
N ILE A 27 -16.50 -10.14 0.69
CA ILE A 27 -16.20 -8.97 -0.14
C ILE A 27 -14.75 -8.57 0.09
N GLY A 28 -13.96 -8.53 -0.98
CA GLY A 28 -12.58 -8.04 -0.96
C GLY A 28 -12.47 -6.66 -1.56
N LEU A 29 -11.61 -5.81 -0.97
CA LEU A 29 -11.29 -4.48 -1.47
C LEU A 29 -9.81 -4.39 -1.84
N ALA A 30 -9.49 -4.07 -3.11
CA ALA A 30 -8.15 -3.80 -3.58
C ALA A 30 -7.93 -2.32 -3.82
N LEU A 31 -6.84 -1.76 -3.27
CA LEU A 31 -6.45 -0.36 -3.43
C LEU A 31 -5.14 -0.29 -4.21
N ALA A 32 -5.19 0.26 -5.43
CA ALA A 32 -4.01 0.41 -6.28
C ALA A 32 -2.99 1.40 -5.72
N GLY A 33 -1.74 1.25 -6.12
CA GLY A 33 -0.73 2.28 -5.90
C GLY A 33 -0.95 3.50 -6.80
N GLY A 34 -0.30 4.61 -6.47
CA GLY A 34 -0.43 5.83 -7.26
C GLY A 34 0.20 7.09 -6.66
N GLY A 35 1.03 6.97 -5.63
CA GLY A 35 1.60 8.12 -4.93
C GLY A 35 0.49 9.03 -4.40
N ALA A 36 0.59 10.35 -4.59
CA ALA A 36 -0.42 11.32 -4.14
C ALA A 36 -1.85 10.98 -4.61
N LYS A 37 -2.00 10.46 -5.83
CA LYS A 37 -3.31 10.06 -6.38
C LYS A 37 -4.04 9.05 -5.50
N GLY A 38 -3.29 8.20 -4.79
CA GLY A 38 -3.87 7.21 -3.87
C GLY A 38 -4.62 7.81 -2.68
N LEU A 39 -4.48 9.12 -2.40
CA LEU A 39 -5.31 9.81 -1.41
C LEU A 39 -6.80 9.81 -1.79
N ALA A 40 -7.14 9.63 -3.07
CA ALA A 40 -8.52 9.49 -3.51
C ALA A 40 -9.21 8.22 -2.96
N HIS A 41 -8.47 7.18 -2.61
CA HIS A 41 -9.03 5.98 -1.98
C HIS A 41 -9.83 6.32 -0.72
N ILE A 42 -9.43 7.38 0.00
CA ILE A 42 -10.10 7.84 1.23
C ILE A 42 -11.58 8.13 0.96
N GLY A 43 -11.90 8.79 -0.14
CA GLY A 43 -13.30 9.10 -0.49
C GLY A 43 -14.14 7.85 -0.76
N ILE A 44 -13.54 6.82 -1.34
CA ILE A 44 -14.21 5.53 -1.56
C ILE A 44 -14.44 4.81 -0.23
N LEU A 45 -13.45 4.80 0.68
CA LEU A 45 -13.62 4.23 2.02
C LEU A 45 -14.74 4.91 2.80
N LYS A 46 -14.84 6.24 2.72
CA LYS A 46 -15.96 7.00 3.34
C LYS A 46 -17.32 6.59 2.80
N ALA A 47 -17.42 6.33 1.49
CA ALA A 47 -18.65 5.86 0.88
C ALA A 47 -18.99 4.42 1.33
N ILE A 48 -18.00 3.54 1.42
CA ILE A 48 -18.12 2.18 1.97
C ILE A 48 -18.61 2.21 3.41
N ASP A 49 -17.98 3.04 4.27
CA ASP A 49 -18.38 3.23 5.67
C ASP A 49 -19.82 3.75 5.78
N SER A 50 -20.18 4.75 4.94
CA SER A 50 -21.52 5.33 4.94
C SER A 50 -22.59 4.36 4.48
N ALA A 51 -22.23 3.39 3.63
CA ALA A 51 -23.11 2.32 3.18
C ALA A 51 -23.17 1.14 4.17
N GLU A 52 -22.38 1.20 5.26
CA GLU A 52 -22.23 0.11 6.23
C GLU A 52 -21.82 -1.22 5.55
N LEU A 53 -21.10 -1.13 4.40
CA LEU A 53 -20.64 -2.31 3.68
C LEU A 53 -19.48 -2.98 4.42
N ASN A 54 -19.66 -4.23 4.78
CA ASN A 54 -18.62 -4.99 5.46
C ASN A 54 -17.59 -5.53 4.47
N ILE A 55 -16.33 -5.16 4.65
CA ILE A 55 -15.19 -5.65 3.87
C ILE A 55 -14.53 -6.78 4.65
N ASP A 56 -14.45 -7.97 4.04
CA ASP A 56 -13.89 -9.17 4.65
C ASP A 56 -12.39 -9.36 4.38
N TYR A 57 -11.88 -8.80 3.28
CA TYR A 57 -10.47 -8.88 2.87
C TYR A 57 -10.02 -7.57 2.25
N LEU A 58 -8.78 -7.19 2.49
CA LEU A 58 -8.22 -5.96 1.95
C LEU A 58 -6.80 -6.18 1.42
N THR A 59 -6.54 -5.62 0.24
CA THR A 59 -5.21 -5.61 -0.34
C THR A 59 -4.82 -4.20 -0.78
N GLY A 60 -3.52 -3.90 -0.76
CA GLY A 60 -3.05 -2.58 -1.21
C GLY A 60 -1.62 -2.58 -1.69
N THR A 61 -1.29 -1.65 -2.58
CA THR A 61 0.06 -1.41 -3.06
C THR A 61 0.43 0.06 -2.88
N SER A 62 1.66 0.37 -2.48
CA SER A 62 2.19 1.74 -2.35
C SER A 62 1.27 2.62 -1.48
N MET A 63 0.77 3.75 -1.96
CA MET A 63 -0.20 4.58 -1.22
C MET A 63 -1.46 3.80 -0.85
N GLY A 64 -1.93 2.91 -1.73
CA GLY A 64 -3.04 2.00 -1.40
C GLY A 64 -2.73 1.07 -0.22
N SER A 65 -1.43 0.75 0.02
CA SER A 65 -1.03 -0.02 1.19
C SER A 65 -1.08 0.80 2.48
N ILE A 66 -0.80 2.11 2.43
CA ILE A 66 -0.92 3.00 3.59
C ILE A 66 -2.39 3.18 3.96
N VAL A 67 -3.20 3.62 3.00
CA VAL A 67 -4.64 3.87 3.20
C VAL A 67 -5.37 2.59 3.60
N GLY A 68 -5.11 1.49 2.88
CA GLY A 68 -5.68 0.18 3.19
C GLY A 68 -5.20 -0.38 4.53
N GLY A 69 -3.93 -0.24 4.85
CA GLY A 69 -3.38 -0.66 6.14
C GLY A 69 -4.00 0.06 7.33
N LEU A 70 -4.23 1.38 7.22
CA LEU A 70 -4.95 2.16 8.24
C LEU A 70 -6.40 1.65 8.39
N TYR A 71 -7.09 1.43 7.27
CA TYR A 71 -8.45 0.91 7.30
C TYR A 71 -8.51 -0.51 7.89
N ALA A 72 -7.58 -1.38 7.52
CA ALA A 72 -7.44 -2.72 8.09
C ALA A 72 -7.09 -2.71 9.59
N ALA A 73 -6.38 -1.68 10.06
CA ALA A 73 -6.10 -1.46 11.48
C ALA A 73 -7.32 -0.97 12.28
N GLY A 74 -8.43 -0.61 11.60
CA GLY A 74 -9.68 -0.20 12.22
C GLY A 74 -9.97 1.30 12.20
N TYR A 75 -9.19 2.10 11.45
CA TYR A 75 -9.54 3.50 11.22
C TYR A 75 -10.68 3.62 10.23
N SER A 76 -11.65 4.49 10.50
CA SER A 76 -12.70 4.84 9.53
C SER A 76 -12.14 5.73 8.41
N GLY A 77 -12.85 5.80 7.27
CA GLY A 77 -12.54 6.71 6.19
C GLY A 77 -12.44 8.17 6.64
N ASP A 78 -13.30 8.61 7.58
CA ASP A 78 -13.23 9.95 8.17
C ASP A 78 -11.96 10.17 8.99
N SER A 79 -11.54 9.16 9.76
CA SER A 79 -10.30 9.23 10.55
C SER A 79 -9.07 9.27 9.64
N ILE A 80 -9.08 8.50 8.55
CA ILE A 80 -7.99 8.48 7.57
C ILE A 80 -7.94 9.82 6.81
N GLU A 81 -9.08 10.40 6.45
CA GLU A 81 -9.15 11.74 5.87
C GLU A 81 -8.54 12.78 6.80
N TYR A 82 -8.94 12.78 8.08
CA TYR A 82 -8.37 13.68 9.08
C TYR A 82 -6.84 13.55 9.14
N ILE A 83 -6.33 12.32 9.22
CA ILE A 83 -4.89 12.06 9.25
C ILE A 83 -4.22 12.62 7.98
N ALA A 84 -4.74 12.31 6.79
CA ALA A 84 -4.15 12.68 5.51
C ALA A 84 -4.08 14.20 5.32
N ARG A 85 -5.11 14.94 5.75
CA ARG A 85 -5.17 16.42 5.67
C ARG A 85 -4.26 17.11 6.68
N HIS A 86 -3.86 16.43 7.77
CA HIS A 86 -2.98 17.00 8.80
C HIS A 86 -1.52 16.54 8.70
N ILE A 87 -1.20 15.69 7.74
CA ILE A 87 0.19 15.33 7.43
C ILE A 87 0.84 16.43 6.60
N ASN A 88 2.03 16.86 7.04
CA ASN A 88 2.90 17.67 6.19
C ASN A 88 3.65 16.75 5.20
N TRP A 89 3.05 16.54 4.04
CA TRP A 89 3.59 15.65 3.00
C TRP A 89 4.97 16.10 2.51
N GLY A 90 5.23 17.39 2.42
CA GLY A 90 6.54 17.93 2.02
C GLY A 90 7.65 17.52 2.97
N THR A 91 7.42 17.59 4.27
CA THR A 91 8.39 17.12 5.29
C THR A 91 8.48 15.60 5.30
N LEU A 92 7.34 14.91 5.21
CA LEU A 92 7.26 13.46 5.27
C LEU A 92 8.02 12.78 4.11
N LEU A 93 7.96 13.39 2.93
CA LEU A 93 8.56 12.88 1.69
C LEU A 93 9.89 13.57 1.35
N SER A 94 10.57 14.10 2.35
CA SER A 94 11.90 14.71 2.24
C SER A 94 12.86 14.11 3.27
N ASN A 95 14.14 14.42 3.14
CA ASN A 95 15.12 14.13 4.18
C ASN A 95 15.23 15.28 5.22
N SER A 96 14.33 16.26 5.14
CA SER A 96 14.34 17.36 6.10
C SER A 96 13.87 16.86 7.46
N ILE A 97 14.73 16.95 8.44
CA ILE A 97 14.39 16.76 9.85
C ILE A 97 13.93 18.12 10.37
N PRO A 98 12.74 18.22 10.98
CA PRO A 98 12.30 19.50 11.55
C PRO A 98 13.34 20.08 12.50
N MET A 99 13.58 21.39 12.44
CA MET A 99 14.56 22.07 13.31
C MET A 99 14.29 21.84 14.81
N THR A 100 13.05 21.50 15.15
CA THR A 100 12.63 21.14 16.50
C THR A 100 13.20 19.80 16.98
N SER A 101 13.60 18.92 16.06
CA SER A 101 14.19 17.61 16.35
C SER A 101 15.70 17.65 16.55
N TYR A 102 16.34 18.78 16.23
CA TYR A 102 17.77 18.98 16.46
C TYR A 102 18.04 19.44 17.89
N ILE A 103 19.07 18.87 18.52
CA ILE A 103 19.60 19.41 19.77
C ILE A 103 20.20 20.79 19.52
N MET A 104 20.29 21.62 20.56
CA MET A 104 20.63 23.03 20.42
C MET A 104 22.02 23.26 19.78
N GLU A 105 22.93 22.37 20.07
CA GLU A 105 24.32 22.39 19.56
C GLU A 105 24.40 22.10 18.06
N GLU A 106 23.49 21.30 17.52
CA GLU A 106 23.48 20.91 16.11
C GLU A 106 22.64 21.84 15.21
N LYS A 107 21.85 22.76 15.81
CA LYS A 107 21.03 23.72 15.05
C LYS A 107 21.82 24.63 14.14
N THR A 108 23.09 24.87 14.45
CA THR A 108 24.00 25.69 13.61
C THR A 108 24.45 24.98 12.35
N GLU A 109 24.34 23.65 12.30
CA GLU A 109 24.67 22.82 11.12
C GLU A 109 23.45 22.60 10.22
N TYR A 110 22.26 22.94 10.69
CA TYR A 110 20.99 22.73 9.96
C TYR A 110 21.02 23.42 8.59
N GLY A 111 20.81 22.61 7.55
CA GLY A 111 20.69 23.13 6.17
C GLY A 111 21.99 23.61 5.52
N LYS A 112 23.16 23.41 6.15
CA LYS A 112 24.45 23.83 5.56
C LYS A 112 24.80 23.04 4.29
N TYR A 113 24.38 21.78 4.20
CA TYR A 113 24.72 20.88 3.10
C TYR A 113 23.47 20.44 2.36
N ALA A 114 23.48 20.61 1.04
CA ALA A 114 22.37 20.17 0.19
C ALA A 114 22.42 18.65 -0.08
N VAL A 115 23.61 18.04 0.02
CA VAL A 115 23.82 16.60 -0.23
C VAL A 115 24.92 16.10 0.69
N GLU A 116 24.63 15.03 1.41
CA GLU A 116 25.61 14.28 2.21
C GLU A 116 25.88 12.94 1.53
N LEU A 117 27.17 12.66 1.27
CA LEU A 117 27.56 11.39 0.66
C LEU A 117 28.21 10.49 1.73
N PRO A 118 27.64 9.30 1.99
CA PRO A 118 28.18 8.40 2.99
C PRO A 118 29.54 7.83 2.55
N ILE A 119 30.48 7.77 3.50
CA ILE A 119 31.77 7.10 3.30
C ILE A 119 31.70 5.72 3.93
N LYS A 120 31.73 4.67 3.11
CA LYS A 120 31.76 3.27 3.56
C LYS A 120 33.08 2.61 3.13
N GLY A 121 33.83 2.07 4.10
CA GLY A 121 35.11 1.42 3.82
C GLY A 121 36.14 2.32 3.13
N GLY A 122 36.17 3.63 3.45
CA GLY A 122 37.10 4.60 2.86
C GLY A 122 36.72 5.04 1.42
N LYS A 123 35.57 4.67 0.93
CA LYS A 123 35.07 5.09 -0.41
C LYS A 123 33.77 5.88 -0.26
N VAL A 124 33.65 6.96 -1.02
CA VAL A 124 32.40 7.69 -1.17
C VAL A 124 31.43 6.76 -1.91
N SER A 125 30.26 6.52 -1.34
CA SER A 125 29.20 5.73 -1.97
C SER A 125 27.99 6.59 -2.28
N LEU A 126 27.34 6.32 -3.41
CA LEU A 126 26.02 6.90 -3.66
C LEU A 126 24.99 6.17 -2.80
N PRO A 127 24.04 6.89 -2.18
CA PRO A 127 22.95 6.24 -1.45
C PRO A 127 22.09 5.40 -2.41
N SER A 128 21.52 4.31 -1.92
CA SER A 128 20.62 3.43 -2.69
C SER A 128 19.25 4.03 -2.97
N GLY A 129 18.93 5.16 -2.33
CA GLY A 129 17.76 6.02 -2.54
C GLY A 129 18.08 7.39 -1.98
N PHE A 130 17.42 8.43 -2.52
CA PHE A 130 17.63 9.80 -2.06
C PHE A 130 16.95 10.09 -0.72
N LEU A 131 15.89 9.34 -0.38
CA LEU A 131 15.08 9.54 0.81
C LEU A 131 15.19 8.33 1.75
N GLU A 132 15.77 8.54 2.93
CA GLU A 132 15.67 7.58 4.05
C GLU A 132 14.39 7.82 4.86
N SER A 133 13.93 9.08 4.85
CA SER A 133 12.63 9.53 5.38
C SER A 133 12.33 8.99 6.79
N GLN A 134 13.16 9.37 7.76
CA GLN A 134 12.94 9.01 9.18
C GLN A 134 11.57 9.48 9.67
N GLU A 135 11.12 10.66 9.25
CA GLU A 135 9.80 11.20 9.61
C GLU A 135 8.66 10.31 9.10
N LEU A 136 8.83 9.69 7.94
CA LEU A 136 7.85 8.73 7.42
C LEU A 136 7.75 7.49 8.31
N TRP A 137 8.90 6.94 8.75
CA TRP A 137 8.91 5.83 9.68
C TRP A 137 8.22 6.17 11.00
N LEU A 138 8.55 7.30 11.60
CA LEU A 138 7.96 7.76 12.87
C LEU A 138 6.46 8.01 12.73
N THR A 139 6.04 8.57 11.60
CA THR A 139 4.61 8.83 11.32
C THR A 139 3.83 7.51 11.16
N LEU A 140 4.38 6.55 10.42
CA LEU A 140 3.77 5.23 10.28
C LEU A 140 3.71 4.50 11.64
N GLU A 141 4.81 4.48 12.40
CA GLU A 141 4.83 3.88 13.75
C GLU A 141 3.78 4.52 14.67
N LYS A 142 3.63 5.84 14.64
CA LYS A 142 2.62 6.55 15.42
C LYS A 142 1.19 6.06 15.12
N TYR A 143 0.83 5.97 13.85
CA TYR A 143 -0.54 5.62 13.46
C TYR A 143 -0.81 4.12 13.53
N PHE A 144 0.19 3.27 13.32
CA PHE A 144 0.05 1.81 13.44
C PHE A 144 0.37 1.28 14.85
N TYR A 145 0.73 2.15 15.81
CA TYR A 145 1.02 1.77 17.19
C TYR A 145 -0.10 0.92 17.83
N PRO A 146 -1.41 1.21 17.65
CA PRO A 146 -2.48 0.41 18.25
C PRO A 146 -2.48 -1.06 17.84
N VAL A 147 -1.90 -1.42 16.69
CA VAL A 147 -1.82 -2.79 16.16
C VAL A 147 -0.38 -3.31 16.09
N SER A 148 0.57 -2.64 16.72
CA SER A 148 2.00 -2.97 16.67
C SER A 148 2.34 -4.37 17.21
N ASN A 149 1.48 -4.94 18.05
CA ASN A 149 1.59 -6.29 18.60
C ASN A 149 1.01 -7.37 17.68
N ILE A 150 0.36 -7.01 16.56
CA ILE A 150 -0.22 -7.95 15.61
C ILE A 150 0.80 -8.23 14.51
N SER A 151 1.39 -9.43 14.54
CA SER A 151 2.37 -9.87 13.54
C SER A 151 1.79 -10.73 12.42
N ASP A 152 0.56 -11.19 12.54
CA ASP A 152 -0.20 -11.94 11.53
C ASP A 152 -1.32 -11.02 11.04
N PHE A 153 -1.20 -10.52 9.82
CA PHE A 153 -2.13 -9.49 9.30
C PHE A 153 -3.53 -10.02 9.01
N SER A 154 -3.71 -11.35 9.04
CA SER A 154 -5.06 -11.95 9.02
C SER A 154 -5.85 -11.67 10.30
N LYS A 155 -5.19 -11.18 11.35
CA LYS A 155 -5.78 -10.84 12.67
C LYS A 155 -6.02 -9.35 12.87
N LEU A 156 -5.74 -8.53 11.89
CA LEU A 156 -6.18 -7.14 11.89
C LEU A 156 -7.72 -7.07 11.87
N SER A 157 -8.29 -5.91 12.08
CA SER A 157 -9.75 -5.72 12.03
C SER A 157 -10.34 -6.21 10.70
N ILE A 158 -9.59 -6.03 9.60
CA ILE A 158 -9.84 -6.65 8.30
C ILE A 158 -8.57 -7.40 7.91
N PRO A 159 -8.64 -8.71 7.57
CA PRO A 159 -7.53 -9.47 7.01
C PRO A 159 -6.87 -8.71 5.84
N TYR A 160 -5.57 -8.52 5.94
CA TYR A 160 -4.85 -7.59 5.08
C TYR A 160 -3.57 -8.16 4.49
N VAL A 161 -3.26 -7.79 3.25
CA VAL A 161 -1.95 -7.97 2.66
C VAL A 161 -1.53 -6.74 1.84
N CYS A 162 -0.24 -6.49 1.74
CA CYS A 162 0.30 -5.52 0.78
C CYS A 162 1.41 -6.16 -0.07
N ILE A 163 1.73 -5.49 -1.17
CA ILE A 163 2.66 -6.03 -2.17
C ILE A 163 3.97 -5.26 -2.14
N GLY A 164 5.08 -5.99 -2.14
CA GLY A 164 6.40 -5.47 -2.44
C GLY A 164 6.99 -6.15 -3.66
N THR A 165 8.09 -5.62 -4.20
CA THR A 165 8.85 -6.23 -5.28
C THR A 165 10.24 -6.60 -4.79
N ASP A 166 10.67 -7.83 -4.97
CA ASP A 166 12.04 -8.27 -4.68
C ASP A 166 12.99 -7.70 -5.75
N LEU A 167 13.91 -6.85 -5.31
CA LEU A 167 14.84 -6.16 -6.19
C LEU A 167 15.82 -7.13 -6.89
N ALA A 168 16.11 -8.29 -6.30
CA ALA A 168 17.05 -9.25 -6.84
C ALA A 168 16.42 -10.15 -7.91
N THR A 169 15.15 -10.53 -7.74
CA THR A 169 14.46 -11.46 -8.63
C THR A 169 13.47 -10.78 -9.57
N GLY A 170 13.00 -9.58 -9.23
CA GLY A 170 11.92 -8.88 -9.93
C GLY A 170 10.54 -9.51 -9.69
N GLU A 171 10.39 -10.37 -8.68
CA GLU A 171 9.12 -11.02 -8.36
C GLU A 171 8.31 -10.20 -7.34
N SER A 172 6.99 -10.29 -7.43
CA SER A 172 6.10 -9.73 -6.42
C SER A 172 6.16 -10.55 -5.14
N VAL A 173 6.19 -9.87 -4.00
CA VAL A 173 6.21 -10.46 -2.66
C VAL A 173 4.95 -10.03 -1.92
N VAL A 174 4.15 -11.03 -1.52
CA VAL A 174 2.96 -10.82 -0.69
C VAL A 174 3.39 -10.66 0.77
N LEU A 175 3.11 -9.50 1.35
CA LEU A 175 3.47 -9.13 2.71
C LEU A 175 2.22 -9.26 3.60
N ASN A 176 2.17 -10.32 4.40
CA ASN A 176 1.00 -10.69 5.21
C ASN A 176 1.33 -10.93 6.69
N ARG A 177 2.58 -10.71 7.10
CA ARG A 177 3.05 -10.95 8.47
C ARG A 177 4.23 -10.06 8.83
N GLY A 178 4.66 -10.12 10.09
CA GLY A 178 5.81 -9.37 10.60
C GLY A 178 5.43 -7.98 11.09
N SER A 179 6.29 -6.99 10.93
CA SER A 179 5.96 -5.59 11.24
C SER A 179 5.13 -4.99 10.12
N LEU A 180 3.91 -4.54 10.45
CA LEU A 180 3.01 -3.90 9.49
C LEU A 180 3.61 -2.63 8.91
N VAL A 181 4.27 -1.81 9.74
CA VAL A 181 4.98 -0.60 9.28
C VAL A 181 6.07 -0.94 8.28
N ARG A 182 6.88 -1.98 8.56
CA ARG A 182 7.92 -2.41 7.64
C ARG A 182 7.35 -2.96 6.34
N ALA A 183 6.24 -3.70 6.38
CA ALA A 183 5.56 -4.20 5.20
C ALA A 183 5.05 -3.06 4.30
N ILE A 184 4.35 -2.09 4.90
CA ILE A 184 3.85 -0.89 4.19
C ILE A 184 5.03 -0.08 3.65
N ARG A 185 6.09 0.12 4.44
CA ARG A 185 7.29 0.85 4.00
C ARG A 185 7.99 0.15 2.82
N SER A 186 7.98 -1.19 2.79
CA SER A 186 8.47 -1.96 1.64
C SER A 186 7.60 -1.75 0.41
N SER A 187 6.28 -1.79 0.61
CA SER A 187 5.29 -1.63 -0.47
C SER A 187 5.33 -0.25 -1.14
N MET A 188 5.82 0.78 -0.45
CA MET A 188 5.90 2.16 -0.95
C MET A 188 7.33 2.64 -1.27
N ALA A 189 8.31 1.76 -1.24
CA ALA A 189 9.72 2.11 -1.49
C ALA A 189 10.01 2.31 -2.98
N ILE A 190 9.52 3.42 -3.57
CA ILE A 190 9.71 3.74 -4.98
C ILE A 190 11.22 3.77 -5.30
N PRO A 191 11.69 2.96 -6.30
CA PRO A 191 13.09 2.94 -6.70
C PRO A 191 13.58 4.33 -7.12
N GLY A 192 14.77 4.70 -6.66
CA GLY A 192 15.36 6.01 -6.91
C GLY A 192 14.88 7.11 -5.94
N ALA A 193 13.63 7.08 -5.48
CA ALA A 193 13.14 7.99 -4.45
C ALA A 193 13.51 7.49 -3.05
N PHE A 194 13.12 6.27 -2.69
CA PHE A 194 13.33 5.71 -1.37
C PHE A 194 14.37 4.58 -1.37
N SER A 195 15.06 4.43 -0.25
CA SER A 195 15.95 3.28 -0.03
C SER A 195 15.14 1.98 0.04
N PRO A 196 15.63 0.89 -0.61
CA PRO A 196 15.03 -0.43 -0.49
C PRO A 196 14.96 -0.90 0.96
N VAL A 197 13.93 -1.64 1.32
CA VAL A 197 13.70 -2.15 2.67
C VAL A 197 14.14 -3.60 2.79
N GLU A 198 14.89 -3.92 3.82
CA GLU A 198 15.26 -5.31 4.10
C GLU A 198 14.08 -6.08 4.71
N TRP A 199 13.76 -7.23 4.11
CA TRP A 199 12.67 -8.10 4.51
C TRP A 199 13.07 -9.57 4.37
N GLU A 200 13.21 -10.27 5.49
CA GLU A 200 13.55 -11.71 5.51
C GLU A 200 14.72 -12.09 4.57
N GLY A 201 15.79 -11.30 4.58
CA GLY A 201 16.98 -11.51 3.75
C GLY A 201 16.85 -11.05 2.29
N ARG A 202 15.74 -10.45 1.90
CA ARG A 202 15.49 -9.83 0.60
C ARG A 202 15.61 -8.32 0.70
N ARG A 203 15.78 -7.66 -0.43
CA ARG A 203 15.63 -6.19 -0.55
C ARG A 203 14.40 -5.88 -1.37
N LEU A 204 13.42 -5.27 -0.73
CA LEU A 204 12.16 -4.96 -1.34
C LEU A 204 12.08 -3.49 -1.74
N VAL A 205 11.44 -3.27 -2.87
CA VAL A 205 11.02 -1.96 -3.39
C VAL A 205 9.51 -1.95 -3.60
N ASP A 206 8.97 -0.81 -4.05
CA ASP A 206 7.53 -0.60 -4.28
C ASP A 206 6.90 -1.74 -5.08
N GLY A 207 5.75 -2.21 -4.59
CA GLY A 207 5.00 -3.28 -5.22
C GLY A 207 4.47 -2.90 -6.61
N GLY A 208 4.27 -1.61 -6.87
CA GLY A 208 3.82 -1.10 -8.18
C GLY A 208 4.74 -1.42 -9.33
N VAL A 209 6.01 -1.76 -9.07
CA VAL A 209 6.93 -2.24 -10.11
C VAL A 209 6.46 -3.54 -10.76
N THR A 210 5.83 -4.44 -9.99
CA THR A 210 5.40 -5.77 -10.48
C THR A 210 3.90 -6.00 -10.39
N ARG A 211 3.24 -5.50 -9.33
CA ARG A 211 1.80 -5.69 -9.12
C ARG A 211 1.22 -4.47 -8.42
N ASN A 212 0.75 -3.53 -9.22
CA ASN A 212 0.21 -2.27 -8.71
C ASN A 212 -1.25 -2.36 -8.26
N PHE A 213 -2.01 -3.31 -8.80
CA PHE A 213 -3.44 -3.48 -8.54
C PHE A 213 -3.75 -4.90 -8.07
N PRO A 214 -3.64 -5.21 -6.75
CA PRO A 214 -3.57 -6.57 -6.22
C PRO A 214 -4.95 -7.22 -6.01
N VAL A 215 -5.78 -7.33 -7.06
CA VAL A 215 -7.12 -7.97 -7.01
C VAL A 215 -7.01 -9.49 -6.93
N LYS A 216 -6.05 -10.08 -7.67
CA LYS A 216 -5.80 -11.52 -7.60
C LYS A 216 -5.53 -11.97 -6.17
N ASP A 217 -4.79 -11.16 -5.40
CA ASP A 217 -4.44 -11.49 -4.01
C ASP A 217 -5.69 -11.54 -3.11
N LEU A 218 -6.74 -10.75 -3.37
CA LEU A 218 -8.04 -10.88 -2.69
C LEU A 218 -8.67 -12.24 -2.93
N LYS A 219 -8.64 -12.72 -4.19
CA LYS A 219 -9.19 -14.04 -4.53
C LYS A 219 -8.39 -15.16 -3.89
N ASP A 220 -7.09 -15.01 -3.81
CA ASP A 220 -6.19 -15.94 -3.11
C ASP A 220 -6.45 -15.94 -1.58
N MET A 221 -6.88 -14.81 -1.00
CA MET A 221 -7.33 -14.71 0.40
C MET A 221 -8.72 -15.32 0.62
N GLY A 222 -9.52 -15.53 -0.42
CA GLY A 222 -10.85 -16.15 -0.33
C GLY A 222 -12.02 -15.23 -0.67
N ALA A 223 -11.79 -14.02 -1.19
CA ALA A 223 -12.84 -13.13 -1.64
C ALA A 223 -13.62 -13.76 -2.82
N THR A 224 -14.94 -13.70 -2.74
CA THR A 224 -15.86 -14.17 -3.80
C THR A 224 -16.47 -13.03 -4.59
N TYR A 225 -16.41 -11.83 -4.04
CA TYR A 225 -16.75 -10.58 -4.74
C TYR A 225 -15.62 -9.58 -4.49
N THR A 226 -15.14 -8.95 -5.55
CA THR A 226 -13.99 -8.05 -5.49
C THR A 226 -14.37 -6.64 -5.93
N ILE A 227 -14.07 -5.68 -5.07
CA ILE A 227 -14.13 -4.25 -5.36
C ILE A 227 -12.70 -3.77 -5.58
N GLY A 228 -12.41 -3.22 -6.74
CA GLY A 228 -11.08 -2.70 -7.04
C GLY A 228 -11.12 -1.20 -7.28
N VAL A 229 -10.25 -0.46 -6.59
CA VAL A 229 -10.13 1.00 -6.75
C VAL A 229 -8.81 1.32 -7.43
N SER A 230 -8.89 1.86 -8.63
CA SER A 230 -7.74 2.30 -9.43
C SER A 230 -7.69 3.82 -9.50
N VAL A 231 -6.50 4.36 -9.34
CA VAL A 231 -6.16 5.79 -9.50
C VAL A 231 -5.12 5.99 -10.62
N SER A 232 -4.98 4.97 -11.47
CA SER A 232 -4.02 4.97 -12.57
C SER A 232 -4.42 5.98 -13.64
N THR A 233 -3.40 6.66 -14.18
CA THR A 233 -3.54 7.52 -15.36
C THR A 233 -2.98 6.78 -16.59
N PRO A 234 -3.42 7.12 -17.81
CA PRO A 234 -2.82 6.59 -19.03
C PRO A 234 -1.30 6.82 -19.06
N ILE A 235 -0.60 5.93 -19.77
CA ILE A 235 0.84 6.12 -20.04
C ILE A 235 1.02 7.46 -20.76
N LYS A 236 2.02 8.22 -20.32
CA LYS A 236 2.37 9.52 -20.93
C LYS A 236 2.89 9.32 -22.34
N ASN A 237 2.57 10.27 -23.21
CA ASN A 237 3.11 10.35 -24.56
C ASN A 237 4.61 10.71 -24.53
N VAL A 238 5.31 10.44 -25.63
CA VAL A 238 6.77 10.69 -25.75
C VAL A 238 7.11 12.15 -25.48
N GLU A 239 6.24 13.06 -25.91
CA GLU A 239 6.39 14.52 -25.76
C GLU A 239 6.33 14.98 -24.29
N GLU A 240 5.76 14.16 -23.41
CA GLU A 240 5.64 14.43 -21.97
C GLU A 240 6.81 13.86 -21.15
N LEU A 241 7.74 13.15 -21.81
CA LEU A 241 8.92 12.55 -21.19
C LEU A 241 10.13 13.52 -21.31
N ASP A 242 9.99 14.66 -20.69
CA ASP A 242 10.90 15.82 -20.84
C ASP A 242 12.11 15.82 -19.89
N ASN A 243 12.12 14.91 -18.89
CA ASN A 243 13.20 14.83 -17.92
C ASN A 243 13.45 13.38 -17.43
N VAL A 244 14.65 13.17 -16.86
CA VAL A 244 15.11 11.84 -16.40
C VAL A 244 14.17 11.24 -15.35
N ALA A 245 13.63 12.04 -14.44
CA ALA A 245 12.74 11.55 -13.40
C ALA A 245 11.41 11.03 -13.98
N THR A 246 10.85 11.74 -14.96
CA THR A 246 9.63 11.32 -15.68
C THR A 246 9.89 10.04 -16.47
N VAL A 247 11.02 9.94 -17.18
CA VAL A 247 11.42 8.74 -17.90
C VAL A 247 11.60 7.55 -16.96
N LEU A 248 12.34 7.71 -15.86
CA LEU A 248 12.55 6.65 -14.86
C LEU A 248 11.23 6.21 -14.24
N SER A 249 10.37 7.16 -13.85
CA SER A 249 9.05 6.85 -13.31
C SER A 249 8.22 6.04 -14.31
N GLN A 250 8.20 6.44 -15.59
CA GLN A 250 7.48 5.69 -16.61
C GLN A 250 8.04 4.29 -16.80
N VAL A 251 9.37 4.14 -16.89
CA VAL A 251 10.02 2.82 -17.05
C VAL A 251 9.72 1.90 -15.86
N ILE A 252 9.77 2.44 -14.64
CA ILE A 252 9.46 1.68 -13.41
C ILE A 252 8.02 1.16 -13.43
N PHE A 253 7.08 1.97 -13.91
CA PHE A 253 5.65 1.63 -13.91
C PHE A 253 5.09 1.22 -15.27
N LEU A 254 5.95 0.89 -16.26
CA LEU A 254 5.49 0.38 -17.57
C LEU A 254 4.62 -0.87 -17.46
N ASN A 255 4.94 -1.77 -16.53
CA ASN A 255 4.17 -2.98 -16.30
C ASN A 255 2.82 -2.71 -15.62
N GLU A 256 2.63 -1.56 -14.97
CA GLU A 256 1.38 -1.18 -14.31
C GLU A 256 0.18 -1.28 -15.24
N ASN A 257 0.33 -0.87 -16.48
CA ASN A 257 -0.78 -0.88 -17.43
C ASN A 257 -1.22 -2.31 -17.80
N ASN A 258 -0.26 -3.22 -17.99
CA ASN A 258 -0.57 -4.63 -18.27
C ASN A 258 -1.18 -5.31 -17.03
N ASP A 259 -0.60 -5.08 -15.85
CA ASP A 259 -1.11 -5.56 -14.57
C ASP A 259 -2.54 -5.06 -14.36
N ARG A 260 -2.79 -3.76 -14.54
CA ARG A 260 -4.12 -3.15 -14.44
C ARG A 260 -5.15 -3.77 -15.38
N ILE A 261 -4.79 -4.08 -16.63
CA ILE A 261 -5.70 -4.72 -17.60
C ILE A 261 -6.09 -6.12 -17.10
N ILE A 262 -5.11 -6.91 -16.67
CA ILE A 262 -5.34 -8.28 -16.19
C ILE A 262 -6.16 -8.27 -14.91
N GLU A 263 -5.78 -7.46 -13.93
CA GLU A 263 -6.44 -7.39 -12.63
C GLU A 263 -7.85 -6.78 -12.75
N SER A 264 -8.05 -5.79 -13.63
CA SER A 264 -9.38 -5.22 -13.89
C SER A 264 -10.33 -6.23 -14.51
N ALA A 265 -9.83 -7.13 -15.36
CA ALA A 265 -10.65 -8.15 -16.00
C ALA A 265 -11.21 -9.20 -15.02
N ILE A 266 -10.60 -9.34 -13.87
CA ILE A 266 -11.03 -10.25 -12.79
C ILE A 266 -11.72 -9.52 -11.63
N THR A 267 -11.91 -8.21 -11.73
CA THR A 267 -12.57 -7.37 -10.72
C THR A 267 -14.07 -7.35 -10.97
N ASP A 268 -14.87 -7.62 -9.94
CA ASP A 268 -16.34 -7.65 -10.09
C ASP A 268 -16.93 -6.22 -10.11
N LEU A 269 -16.43 -5.32 -9.27
CA LEU A 269 -16.77 -3.90 -9.28
C LEU A 269 -15.49 -3.06 -9.39
N LEU A 270 -15.24 -2.51 -10.57
CA LEU A 270 -14.08 -1.65 -10.82
C LEU A 270 -14.45 -0.17 -10.68
N ILE A 271 -13.76 0.53 -9.80
CA ILE A 271 -13.87 1.97 -9.57
C ILE A 271 -12.60 2.64 -10.10
N ASN A 272 -12.71 3.36 -11.20
CA ASN A 272 -11.62 4.18 -11.72
C ASN A 272 -11.86 5.64 -11.34
N VAL A 273 -11.07 6.16 -10.41
CA VAL A 273 -11.16 7.56 -10.02
C VAL A 273 -10.46 8.42 -11.09
N PRO A 274 -11.16 9.36 -11.74
CA PRO A 274 -10.57 10.18 -12.80
C PRO A 274 -9.61 11.21 -12.20
N MET A 275 -8.31 11.02 -12.39
CA MET A 275 -7.26 11.86 -11.78
C MET A 275 -6.97 13.16 -12.54
N GLY A 276 -7.49 13.34 -13.76
CA GLY A 276 -7.18 14.53 -14.56
C GLY A 276 -5.67 14.73 -14.72
N ASP A 277 -5.19 15.92 -14.40
CA ASP A 277 -3.77 16.30 -14.51
C ASP A 277 -2.93 15.96 -13.26
N PHE A 278 -3.54 15.38 -12.20
CA PHE A 278 -2.80 15.01 -11.02
C PHE A 278 -1.82 13.86 -11.29
N THR A 279 -0.63 14.02 -10.76
CA THR A 279 0.47 13.05 -10.87
C THR A 279 0.71 12.32 -9.54
N SER A 280 1.56 11.31 -9.56
CA SER A 280 1.99 10.62 -8.33
C SER A 280 2.75 11.52 -7.35
N ALA A 281 3.21 12.70 -7.79
CA ALA A 281 3.94 13.68 -6.99
C ALA A 281 3.07 14.87 -6.51
N SER A 282 1.79 14.94 -6.88
CA SER A 282 0.89 16.07 -6.55
C SER A 282 0.42 16.06 -5.09
N PHE A 283 1.34 15.92 -4.13
CA PHE A 283 1.03 15.89 -2.70
C PHE A 283 0.53 17.25 -2.17
N ASP A 284 0.95 18.35 -2.79
CA ASP A 284 0.48 19.69 -2.45
C ASP A 284 -1.01 19.88 -2.80
N ASP A 285 -1.53 19.07 -3.73
CA ASP A 285 -2.93 19.05 -4.14
C ASP A 285 -3.74 17.95 -3.39
N GLY A 286 -3.21 17.40 -2.30
CA GLY A 286 -3.79 16.28 -1.58
C GLY A 286 -5.27 16.46 -1.22
N ASP A 287 -5.65 17.65 -0.80
CA ASP A 287 -7.05 17.98 -0.49
C ASP A 287 -7.96 17.86 -1.71
N ALA A 288 -7.53 18.38 -2.86
CA ALA A 288 -8.29 18.29 -4.11
C ALA A 288 -8.44 16.82 -4.58
N ILE A 289 -7.38 16.02 -4.41
CA ILE A 289 -7.40 14.59 -4.75
C ILE A 289 -8.38 13.83 -3.84
N ILE A 290 -8.41 14.13 -2.55
CA ILE A 290 -9.39 13.55 -1.61
C ILE A 290 -10.81 13.91 -2.03
N GLU A 291 -11.06 15.17 -2.41
CA GLU A 291 -12.39 15.60 -2.89
C GLU A 291 -12.83 14.87 -4.18
N LEU A 292 -11.91 14.59 -5.11
CA LEU A 292 -12.22 13.74 -6.26
C LEU A 292 -12.64 12.34 -5.83
N GLY A 293 -11.93 11.74 -4.87
CA GLY A 293 -12.30 10.46 -4.30
C GLY A 293 -13.67 10.48 -3.64
N ILE A 294 -14.01 11.53 -2.89
CA ILE A 294 -15.32 11.72 -2.27
C ILE A 294 -16.42 11.85 -3.33
N ALA A 295 -16.17 12.64 -4.37
CA ALA A 295 -17.13 12.81 -5.46
C ALA A 295 -17.38 11.49 -6.19
N GLU A 296 -16.34 10.69 -6.42
CA GLU A 296 -16.48 9.39 -7.04
C GLU A 296 -17.17 8.38 -6.11
N GLY A 297 -16.82 8.35 -4.84
CA GLY A 297 -17.46 7.50 -3.83
C GLY A 297 -18.98 7.72 -3.77
N ARG A 298 -19.44 8.97 -3.90
CA ARG A 298 -20.88 9.29 -3.97
C ARG A 298 -21.58 8.66 -5.16
N LYS A 299 -20.91 8.54 -6.32
CA LYS A 299 -21.49 7.90 -7.51
C LYS A 299 -21.62 6.39 -7.32
N PHE A 300 -20.67 5.78 -6.62
CA PHE A 300 -20.68 4.34 -6.36
C PHE A 300 -21.44 3.92 -5.11
N TYR A 301 -21.85 4.87 -4.26
CA TYR A 301 -22.66 4.58 -3.07
C TYR A 301 -23.88 3.67 -3.31
N PRO A 302 -24.65 3.81 -4.42
CA PRO A 302 -25.79 2.92 -4.67
C PRO A 302 -25.40 1.47 -5.00
N TYR A 303 -24.12 1.19 -5.21
CA TYR A 303 -23.60 -0.16 -5.52
C TYR A 303 -22.99 -0.85 -4.31
N PHE A 304 -22.84 -0.14 -3.21
CA PHE A 304 -22.39 -0.62 -1.90
C PHE A 304 -23.61 -0.97 -1.03
#